data_5ca4bfd576c370fec9aecc166055fd5f
#
_entry.id   5ca4bfd576c370fec9aecc166055fd5f
#
_cell.length_a   1.000
_cell.length_b   1.000
_cell.length_c   1.000
_cell.angle_alpha   90.00
_cell.angle_beta   90.00
_cell.angle_gamma   90.00
#
_symmetry.space_group_name_H-M   'P 1'
#
loop_
_entity.id
_entity.type
_entity.pdbx_description
1 polymer ?
#
loop_
_entity_poly.entity_id
_entity_poly.type
_entity_poly.pdbx_seq_one_letter_code
_entity_poly.pdbx_strand_id
1 'polypeptide(L)'
;LFSISSLRNKIIAVVGVLVFLGLLIQSGTNLWIGKRHALDELGQQTRALARSHSESIATWIAARQSVVRSFSSAADASDPVPMLAQAKIAGGVDTAYIGFPDKRIFFSDKQDLPAGYDPTARPWYQMAATTSGVALTAPYVDAASKKLVITFANAIKDGSSLKAVAGLDVFMDGIVSN
;
A
#
# COMPACT_ATOMS: atom_id res chain seq x y z
N LEU A 1 -42.65 -52.50 26.69
CA LEU A 1 -43.90 -52.11 26.06
C LEU A 1 -44.70 -51.27 27.08
N PHE A 2 -44.60 -49.92 26.99
CA PHE A 2 -45.39 -49.01 27.84
C PHE A 2 -46.84 -48.98 27.32
N SER A 3 -47.72 -49.58 28.01
CA SER A 3 -49.16 -49.48 27.76
C SER A 3 -49.67 -48.14 28.23
N ILE A 4 -49.91 -47.21 27.34
CA ILE A 4 -50.55 -45.91 27.60
C ILE A 4 -52.05 -46.16 27.66
N SER A 5 -52.58 -46.59 28.82
CA SER A 5 -53.97 -47.04 29.01
C SER A 5 -54.97 -45.93 29.37
N SER A 6 -54.53 -44.69 29.60
CA SER A 6 -55.41 -43.57 29.97
C SER A 6 -55.34 -42.47 28.91
N LEU A 7 -56.50 -41.91 28.54
CA LEU A 7 -56.66 -40.79 27.60
C LEU A 7 -55.72 -39.61 28.01
N ARG A 8 -55.63 -39.33 29.28
CA ARG A 8 -54.73 -38.31 29.89
C ARG A 8 -53.27 -38.55 29.51
N ASN A 9 -52.78 -39.80 29.59
CA ASN A 9 -51.40 -40.13 29.29
C ASN A 9 -51.09 -40.01 27.76
N LYS A 10 -52.06 -40.33 26.91
CA LYS A 10 -51.94 -40.14 25.45
C LYS A 10 -51.84 -38.65 25.09
N ILE A 11 -52.65 -37.81 25.73
CA ILE A 11 -52.59 -36.34 25.50
C ILE A 11 -51.25 -35.78 25.99
N ILE A 12 -50.76 -36.17 27.17
CA ILE A 12 -49.47 -35.73 27.70
C ILE A 12 -48.32 -36.16 26.77
N ALA A 13 -48.34 -37.39 26.26
CA ALA A 13 -47.34 -37.87 25.34
C ALA A 13 -47.32 -37.09 24.03
N VAL A 14 -48.52 -36.84 23.44
CA VAL A 14 -48.63 -36.07 22.18
C VAL A 14 -48.14 -34.62 22.39
N VAL A 15 -48.54 -33.94 23.44
CA VAL A 15 -48.07 -32.58 23.73
C VAL A 15 -46.57 -32.57 24.00
N GLY A 16 -46.05 -33.53 24.72
CA GLY A 16 -44.60 -33.66 24.96
C GLY A 16 -43.80 -33.82 23.68
N VAL A 17 -44.26 -34.66 22.76
CA VAL A 17 -43.64 -34.84 21.44
C VAL A 17 -43.67 -33.56 20.62
N LEU A 18 -44.83 -32.85 20.59
CA LEU A 18 -44.94 -31.59 19.85
C LEU A 18 -44.02 -30.51 20.40
N VAL A 19 -43.91 -30.37 21.72
CA VAL A 19 -42.98 -29.42 22.35
C VAL A 19 -41.52 -29.79 22.03
N PHE A 20 -41.18 -31.08 22.12
CA PHE A 20 -39.84 -31.54 21.80
C PHE A 20 -39.47 -31.30 20.34
N LEU A 21 -40.37 -31.57 19.40
CA LEU A 21 -40.15 -31.25 17.97
C LEU A 21 -40.03 -29.76 17.73
N GLY A 22 -40.81 -28.92 18.41
CA GLY A 22 -40.68 -27.47 18.36
C GLY A 22 -39.32 -26.98 18.81
N LEU A 23 -38.83 -27.51 19.93
CA LEU A 23 -37.47 -27.18 20.46
C LEU A 23 -36.36 -27.62 19.52
N LEU A 24 -36.47 -28.79 18.87
CA LEU A 24 -35.50 -29.25 17.89
C LEU A 24 -35.46 -28.34 16.66
N ILE A 25 -36.62 -27.95 16.13
CA ILE A 25 -36.68 -27.03 14.99
C ILE A 25 -36.10 -25.67 15.36
N GLN A 26 -36.45 -25.15 16.53
CA GLN A 26 -35.93 -23.86 17.00
C GLN A 26 -34.41 -23.90 17.24
N SER A 27 -33.88 -24.98 17.81
CA SER A 27 -32.44 -25.16 17.98
C SER A 27 -31.71 -25.25 16.65
N GLY A 28 -32.22 -26.02 15.70
CA GLY A 28 -31.66 -26.16 14.36
C GLY A 28 -31.62 -24.84 13.58
N THR A 29 -32.73 -24.08 13.62
CA THR A 29 -32.79 -22.76 12.98
C THR A 29 -31.84 -21.75 13.60
N ASN A 30 -31.74 -21.71 14.92
CA ASN A 30 -30.77 -20.81 15.60
C ASN A 30 -29.32 -21.13 15.27
N LEU A 31 -28.93 -22.41 15.22
CA LEU A 31 -27.58 -22.81 14.84
C LEU A 31 -27.27 -22.44 13.39
N TRP A 32 -28.23 -22.64 12.48
CA TRP A 32 -28.03 -22.32 11.06
C TRP A 32 -27.93 -20.81 10.79
N ILE A 33 -28.81 -20.02 11.41
CA ILE A 33 -28.80 -18.56 11.34
C ILE A 33 -27.51 -18.00 11.97
N GLY A 34 -27.15 -18.48 13.17
CA GLY A 34 -25.94 -18.05 13.88
C GLY A 34 -24.66 -18.30 13.05
N LYS A 35 -24.56 -19.47 12.42
CA LYS A 35 -23.41 -19.78 11.53
C LYS A 35 -23.34 -18.85 10.32
N ARG A 36 -24.47 -18.55 9.69
CA ARG A 36 -24.49 -17.61 8.55
C ARG A 36 -24.08 -16.20 8.97
N HIS A 37 -24.67 -15.68 10.05
CA HIS A 37 -24.30 -14.36 10.56
C HIS A 37 -22.82 -14.26 10.93
N ALA A 38 -22.25 -15.27 11.57
CA ALA A 38 -20.83 -15.29 11.93
C ALA A 38 -19.93 -15.28 10.67
N LEU A 39 -20.28 -16.04 9.64
CA LEU A 39 -19.49 -16.06 8.38
C LEU A 39 -19.63 -14.74 7.60
N ASP A 40 -20.81 -14.14 7.55
CA ASP A 40 -21.04 -12.87 6.90
C ASP A 40 -20.29 -11.73 7.61
N GLU A 41 -20.32 -11.74 8.95
CA GLU A 41 -19.61 -10.74 9.77
C GLU A 41 -18.09 -10.85 9.60
N LEU A 42 -17.52 -12.05 9.64
CA LEU A 42 -16.10 -12.29 9.36
C LEU A 42 -15.73 -11.83 7.95
N GLY A 43 -16.58 -12.10 6.97
CA GLY A 43 -16.39 -11.64 5.59
C GLY A 43 -16.39 -10.12 5.45
N GLN A 44 -17.29 -9.42 6.17
CA GLN A 44 -17.34 -7.97 6.19
C GLN A 44 -16.12 -7.35 6.88
N GLN A 45 -15.72 -7.89 8.04
CA GLN A 45 -14.52 -7.44 8.76
C GLN A 45 -13.26 -7.61 7.94
N THR A 46 -13.07 -8.76 7.29
CA THR A 46 -11.91 -9.00 6.41
C THR A 46 -11.88 -8.04 5.22
N ARG A 47 -13.03 -7.79 4.59
CA ARG A 47 -13.13 -6.80 3.50
C ARG A 47 -12.86 -5.38 3.97
N ALA A 48 -13.35 -4.99 5.14
CA ALA A 48 -13.11 -3.67 5.73
C ALA A 48 -11.62 -3.46 6.03
N LEU A 49 -10.94 -4.47 6.60
CA LEU A 49 -9.50 -4.44 6.83
C LEU A 49 -8.71 -4.33 5.53
N ALA A 50 -9.03 -5.16 4.53
CA ALA A 50 -8.37 -5.12 3.22
C ALA A 50 -8.54 -3.75 2.55
N ARG A 51 -9.73 -3.15 2.64
CA ARG A 51 -10.01 -1.82 2.12
C ARG A 51 -9.19 -0.75 2.83
N SER A 52 -9.18 -0.77 4.17
CA SER A 52 -8.41 0.18 4.98
C SER A 52 -6.91 0.12 4.66
N HIS A 53 -6.34 -1.08 4.53
CA HIS A 53 -4.93 -1.23 4.12
C HIS A 53 -4.68 -0.71 2.70
N SER A 54 -5.59 -0.99 1.77
CA SER A 54 -5.47 -0.49 0.39
C SER A 54 -5.53 1.04 0.33
N GLU A 55 -6.44 1.67 1.08
CA GLU A 55 -6.56 3.13 1.19
C GLU A 55 -5.32 3.77 1.85
N SER A 56 -4.76 3.11 2.86
CA SER A 56 -3.53 3.57 3.51
C SER A 56 -2.34 3.55 2.55
N ILE A 57 -2.18 2.48 1.77
CA ILE A 57 -1.12 2.37 0.75
C ILE A 57 -1.33 3.44 -0.34
N ALA A 58 -2.55 3.63 -0.82
CA ALA A 58 -2.85 4.64 -1.83
C ALA A 58 -2.51 6.06 -1.34
N THR A 59 -2.87 6.37 -0.10
CA THR A 59 -2.54 7.66 0.55
C THR A 59 -1.03 7.83 0.71
N TRP A 60 -0.33 6.77 1.12
CA TRP A 60 1.12 6.75 1.25
C TRP A 60 1.83 7.02 -0.08
N ILE A 61 1.37 6.41 -1.17
CA ILE A 61 1.87 6.65 -2.54
C ILE A 61 1.57 8.09 -2.96
N ALA A 62 0.33 8.56 -2.81
CA ALA A 62 -0.08 9.90 -3.22
C ALA A 62 0.72 11.01 -2.53
N ALA A 63 1.03 10.84 -1.25
CA ALA A 63 1.86 11.79 -0.50
C ALA A 63 3.25 11.94 -1.13
N ARG A 64 3.94 10.82 -1.44
CA ARG A 64 5.27 10.84 -2.06
C ARG A 64 5.26 11.38 -3.49
N GLN A 65 4.21 11.07 -4.23
CA GLN A 65 4.00 11.67 -5.55
C GLN A 65 3.82 13.18 -5.47
N SER A 66 3.15 13.70 -4.44
CA SER A 66 3.01 15.14 -4.22
C SER A 66 4.35 15.77 -3.86
N VAL A 67 5.12 15.14 -3.00
CA VAL A 67 6.45 15.63 -2.61
C VAL A 67 7.39 15.66 -3.81
N VAL A 68 7.50 14.60 -4.61
CA VAL A 68 8.43 14.58 -5.76
C VAL A 68 8.07 15.64 -6.82
N ARG A 69 6.80 16.00 -6.93
CA ARG A 69 6.36 17.12 -7.79
C ARG A 69 6.69 18.48 -7.23
N SER A 70 6.63 18.65 -5.90
CA SER A 70 6.76 19.95 -5.24
C SER A 70 8.15 20.58 -5.38
N PHE A 71 9.20 19.79 -5.54
CA PHE A 71 10.56 20.32 -5.68
C PHE A 71 11.07 20.37 -7.14
N SER A 72 10.16 20.45 -8.10
CA SER A 72 10.53 20.68 -9.51
C SER A 72 11.33 21.96 -9.74
N SER A 73 11.13 22.99 -8.90
CA SER A 73 11.93 24.22 -8.91
C SER A 73 13.41 24.01 -8.51
N ALA A 74 13.76 22.86 -7.90
CA ALA A 74 15.16 22.51 -7.65
C ALA A 74 15.98 22.37 -8.95
N ALA A 75 15.32 22.13 -10.10
CA ALA A 75 15.98 22.12 -11.40
C ALA A 75 16.55 23.48 -11.84
N ASP A 76 16.08 24.59 -11.25
CA ASP A 76 16.51 25.96 -11.53
C ASP A 76 17.40 26.51 -10.45
N ALA A 77 17.55 25.83 -9.33
CA ALA A 77 18.32 26.29 -8.20
C ALA A 77 19.83 26.20 -8.48
N SER A 78 20.57 27.24 -8.07
CA SER A 78 22.05 27.20 -8.10
C SER A 78 22.62 26.12 -7.15
N ASP A 79 21.96 25.90 -6.03
CA ASP A 79 22.20 24.81 -5.09
C ASP A 79 20.86 24.14 -4.73
N PRO A 80 20.56 22.94 -5.27
CA PRO A 80 19.35 22.22 -4.99
C PRO A 80 19.36 21.44 -3.67
N VAL A 81 20.53 21.24 -3.05
CA VAL A 81 20.70 20.36 -1.89
C VAL A 81 19.77 20.70 -0.71
N PRO A 82 19.60 21.99 -0.31
CA PRO A 82 18.68 22.32 0.78
C PRO A 82 17.22 21.94 0.48
N MET A 83 16.78 22.10 -0.78
CA MET A 83 15.43 21.73 -1.20
C MET A 83 15.23 20.21 -1.19
N LEU A 84 16.26 19.47 -1.63
CA LEU A 84 16.26 18.00 -1.59
C LEU A 84 16.23 17.47 -0.15
N ALA A 85 16.98 18.09 0.76
CA ALA A 85 16.95 17.74 2.17
C ALA A 85 15.56 17.94 2.79
N GLN A 86 14.88 19.04 2.47
CA GLN A 86 13.50 19.26 2.89
C GLN A 86 12.53 18.25 2.26
N ALA A 87 12.69 17.92 0.98
CA ALA A 87 11.87 16.95 0.29
C ALA A 87 12.01 15.54 0.88
N LYS A 88 13.24 15.13 1.27
CA LYS A 88 13.50 13.88 2.00
C LYS A 88 12.70 13.81 3.30
N ILE A 89 12.75 14.86 4.11
CA ILE A 89 12.03 14.94 5.39
C ILE A 89 10.52 14.93 5.17
N ALA A 90 10.02 15.77 4.26
CA ALA A 90 8.60 15.89 3.96
C ALA A 90 8.00 14.61 3.38
N GLY A 91 8.77 13.88 2.57
CA GLY A 91 8.37 12.61 2.00
C GLY A 91 8.48 11.42 2.95
N GLY A 92 9.22 11.56 4.06
CA GLY A 92 9.57 10.44 4.92
C GLY A 92 10.25 9.33 4.10
N VAL A 93 11.27 9.70 3.31
CA VAL A 93 11.99 8.83 2.38
C VAL A 93 13.46 8.75 2.76
N ASP A 94 14.17 7.76 2.21
CA ASP A 94 15.57 7.53 2.55
C ASP A 94 16.52 8.48 1.83
N THR A 95 16.19 8.84 0.57
CA THR A 95 17.00 9.77 -0.23
C THR A 95 16.11 10.56 -1.18
N ALA A 96 16.42 11.85 -1.36
CA ALA A 96 15.87 12.69 -2.42
C ALA A 96 17.00 13.20 -3.31
N TYR A 97 16.76 13.28 -4.61
CA TYR A 97 17.80 13.68 -5.56
C TYR A 97 17.21 14.24 -6.86
N ILE A 98 18.07 14.90 -7.64
CA ILE A 98 17.73 15.41 -8.96
C ILE A 98 18.87 15.12 -9.93
N GLY A 99 18.56 14.50 -11.04
CA GLY A 99 19.50 14.19 -12.12
C GLY A 99 19.18 14.96 -13.39
N PHE A 100 20.24 15.31 -14.13
CA PHE A 100 20.18 16.13 -15.33
C PHE A 100 20.59 15.35 -16.58
N PRO A 101 20.18 15.77 -17.78
CA PRO A 101 20.59 15.14 -19.04
C PRO A 101 22.11 15.19 -19.29
N ASP A 102 22.80 16.17 -18.73
CA ASP A 102 24.27 16.31 -18.80
C ASP A 102 25.00 15.45 -17.77
N LYS A 103 24.29 14.49 -17.15
CA LYS A 103 24.78 13.53 -16.14
C LYS A 103 25.13 14.11 -14.78
N ARG A 104 24.91 15.39 -14.54
CA ARG A 104 24.99 15.94 -13.17
C ARG A 104 23.88 15.34 -12.32
N ILE A 105 24.18 15.14 -11.05
CA ILE A 105 23.21 14.70 -10.05
C ILE A 105 23.51 15.36 -8.71
N PHE A 106 22.47 15.73 -7.98
CA PHE A 106 22.54 16.25 -6.62
C PHE A 106 21.66 15.40 -5.72
N PHE A 107 22.12 15.18 -4.50
CA PHE A 107 21.42 14.38 -3.50
C PHE A 107 21.13 15.20 -2.25
N SER A 108 20.11 14.79 -1.50
CA SER A 108 19.81 15.37 -0.17
C SER A 108 20.93 15.17 0.85
N ASP A 109 21.71 14.09 0.67
CA ASP A 109 22.81 13.70 1.54
C ASP A 109 23.98 13.21 0.68
N LYS A 110 25.20 13.24 1.25
CA LYS A 110 26.37 12.70 0.58
C LYS A 110 26.19 11.21 0.25
N GLN A 111 26.46 10.85 -1.00
CA GLN A 111 26.37 9.47 -1.50
C GLN A 111 27.74 8.99 -2.01
N ASP A 112 28.05 7.72 -1.76
CA ASP A 112 29.25 7.07 -2.30
C ASP A 112 28.89 6.39 -3.63
N LEU A 113 29.00 7.14 -4.71
CA LEU A 113 28.69 6.66 -6.05
C LEU A 113 29.86 5.88 -6.66
N PRO A 114 29.60 4.82 -7.42
CA PRO A 114 30.65 4.12 -8.17
C PRO A 114 31.25 5.03 -9.26
N ALA A 115 32.50 4.78 -9.59
CA ALA A 115 33.17 5.50 -10.68
C ALA A 115 32.39 5.37 -11.99
N GLY A 116 32.22 6.48 -12.71
CA GLY A 116 31.45 6.51 -13.96
C GLY A 116 29.94 6.39 -13.80
N TYR A 117 29.40 6.69 -12.61
CA TYR A 117 27.96 6.68 -12.40
C TYR A 117 27.25 7.62 -13.37
N ASP A 118 26.27 7.08 -14.06
CA ASP A 118 25.42 7.81 -15.03
C ASP A 118 23.95 7.75 -14.55
N PRO A 119 23.39 8.87 -14.05
CA PRO A 119 21.99 8.91 -13.62
C PRO A 119 21.03 8.64 -14.77
N THR A 120 21.37 9.02 -16.01
CA THR A 120 20.48 8.87 -17.18
C THR A 120 20.30 7.42 -17.60
N ALA A 121 21.23 6.54 -17.22
CA ALA A 121 21.15 5.10 -17.47
C ALA A 121 20.36 4.34 -16.38
N ARG A 122 19.90 5.03 -15.33
CA ARG A 122 19.22 4.38 -14.19
C ARG A 122 17.72 4.16 -14.47
N PRO A 123 17.11 3.10 -13.89
CA PRO A 123 15.69 2.77 -14.12
C PRO A 123 14.74 3.92 -13.82
N TRP A 124 14.97 4.63 -12.71
CA TRP A 124 14.14 5.77 -12.30
C TRP A 124 14.14 6.91 -13.32
N TYR A 125 15.32 7.23 -13.89
CA TYR A 125 15.47 8.30 -14.87
C TYR A 125 14.77 7.95 -16.19
N GLN A 126 15.07 6.76 -16.71
CA GLN A 126 14.51 6.29 -17.98
C GLN A 126 12.99 6.15 -17.91
N MET A 127 12.46 5.61 -16.81
CA MET A 127 11.02 5.48 -16.62
C MET A 127 10.34 6.84 -16.54
N ALA A 128 10.86 7.78 -15.76
CA ALA A 128 10.29 9.12 -15.64
C ALA A 128 10.33 9.90 -16.96
N ALA A 129 11.41 9.77 -17.72
CA ALA A 129 11.57 10.47 -19.01
C ALA A 129 10.46 10.11 -20.00
N THR A 130 9.91 8.90 -19.93
CA THR A 130 8.89 8.36 -20.84
C THR A 130 7.47 8.35 -20.26
N THR A 131 7.33 8.55 -18.94
CA THR A 131 6.03 8.50 -18.25
C THR A 131 5.38 9.89 -18.20
N SER A 132 4.06 9.96 -18.37
CA SER A 132 3.29 11.16 -18.06
C SER A 132 2.97 11.20 -16.57
N GLY A 133 3.54 12.18 -15.86
CA GLY A 133 3.39 12.33 -14.41
C GLY A 133 4.47 11.60 -13.62
N VAL A 134 4.16 11.21 -12.38
CA VAL A 134 5.13 10.54 -11.51
C VAL A 134 5.20 9.06 -11.83
N ALA A 135 6.38 8.58 -12.15
CA ALA A 135 6.70 7.17 -12.30
C ALA A 135 6.99 6.54 -10.93
N LEU A 136 6.55 5.31 -10.73
CA LEU A 136 6.94 4.44 -9.61
C LEU A 136 7.66 3.22 -10.19
N THR A 137 8.92 3.04 -9.83
CA THR A 137 9.72 1.93 -10.37
C THR A 137 9.32 0.59 -9.75
N ALA A 138 9.58 -0.49 -10.47
CA ALA A 138 9.75 -1.79 -9.81
C ALA A 138 10.96 -1.74 -8.87
N PRO A 139 11.05 -2.63 -7.85
CA PRO A 139 12.23 -2.71 -7.00
C PRO A 139 13.50 -2.97 -7.81
N TYR A 140 14.57 -2.24 -7.50
CA TYR A 140 15.88 -2.42 -8.10
C TYR A 140 17.00 -2.16 -7.07
N VAL A 141 18.24 -2.56 -7.38
CA VAL A 141 19.39 -2.34 -6.49
C VAL A 141 19.94 -0.93 -6.72
N ASP A 142 19.92 -0.12 -5.66
CA ASP A 142 20.53 1.21 -5.68
C ASP A 142 22.05 1.14 -5.86
N ALA A 143 22.58 2.11 -6.61
CA ALA A 143 24.00 2.10 -6.96
C ALA A 143 24.91 2.52 -5.80
N ALA A 144 24.45 3.40 -4.93
CA ALA A 144 25.22 3.89 -3.78
C ALA A 144 25.10 2.94 -2.58
N SER A 145 23.88 2.74 -2.08
CA SER A 145 23.62 1.97 -0.86
C SER A 145 23.71 0.46 -1.04
N LYS A 146 23.60 -0.06 -2.28
CA LYS A 146 23.46 -1.49 -2.63
C LYS A 146 22.22 -2.15 -2.07
N LYS A 147 21.28 -1.38 -1.54
CA LYS A 147 20.01 -1.85 -1.03
C LYS A 147 18.97 -1.93 -2.13
N LEU A 148 17.93 -2.73 -1.87
CA LEU A 148 16.75 -2.79 -2.72
C LEU A 148 15.87 -1.57 -2.46
N VAL A 149 15.53 -0.83 -3.53
CA VAL A 149 14.74 0.41 -3.46
C VAL A 149 13.60 0.40 -4.44
N ILE A 150 12.55 1.17 -4.12
CA ILE A 150 11.58 1.69 -5.07
C ILE A 150 11.76 3.20 -5.17
N THR A 151 11.57 3.76 -6.35
CA THR A 151 11.73 5.19 -6.59
C THR A 151 10.45 5.81 -7.13
N PHE A 152 10.05 6.92 -6.51
CA PHE A 152 9.09 7.86 -7.09
C PHE A 152 9.88 8.88 -7.91
N ALA A 153 9.69 8.90 -9.22
CA ALA A 153 10.44 9.78 -10.11
C ALA A 153 9.51 10.67 -10.94
N ASN A 154 9.88 11.94 -11.07
CA ASN A 154 9.12 12.93 -11.82
C ASN A 154 10.00 13.66 -12.84
N ALA A 155 9.62 13.59 -14.11
CA ALA A 155 10.27 14.36 -15.16
C ALA A 155 9.90 15.84 -15.06
N ILE A 156 10.90 16.69 -15.03
CA ILE A 156 10.78 18.14 -15.05
C ILE A 156 11.09 18.58 -16.48
N LYS A 157 10.12 19.19 -17.14
CA LYS A 157 10.21 19.57 -18.56
C LYS A 157 10.11 21.09 -18.71
N ASP A 158 10.80 21.60 -19.71
CA ASP A 158 10.61 22.94 -20.26
C ASP A 158 10.07 22.78 -21.68
N GLY A 159 8.76 23.07 -21.84
CA GLY A 159 8.05 22.70 -23.07
C GLY A 159 8.09 21.19 -23.32
N SER A 160 8.67 20.77 -24.45
CA SER A 160 8.88 19.36 -24.81
C SER A 160 10.22 18.78 -24.35
N SER A 161 11.15 19.63 -23.89
CA SER A 161 12.51 19.21 -23.54
C SER A 161 12.58 18.74 -22.09
N LEU A 162 13.26 17.61 -21.85
CA LEU A 162 13.55 17.13 -20.50
C LEU A 162 14.66 17.98 -19.89
N LYS A 163 14.34 18.67 -18.80
CA LYS A 163 15.26 19.54 -18.06
C LYS A 163 16.01 18.77 -16.98
N ALA A 164 15.27 17.98 -16.20
CA ALA A 164 15.80 17.17 -15.12
C ALA A 164 14.79 16.05 -14.75
N VAL A 165 15.23 15.11 -13.94
CA VAL A 165 14.37 14.12 -13.29
C VAL A 165 14.62 14.19 -11.79
N ALA A 166 13.56 14.45 -11.03
CA ALA A 166 13.55 14.39 -9.57
C ALA A 166 13.22 12.97 -9.11
N GLY A 167 13.89 12.48 -8.06
CA GLY A 167 13.68 11.15 -7.51
C GLY A 167 13.60 11.14 -5.98
N LEU A 168 12.77 10.24 -5.45
CA LEU A 168 12.65 9.91 -4.02
C LEU A 168 12.78 8.39 -3.86
N ASP A 169 13.80 7.95 -3.14
CA ASP A 169 14.02 6.53 -2.87
C ASP A 169 13.47 6.12 -1.52
N VAL A 170 12.81 4.97 -1.51
CA VAL A 170 12.35 4.27 -0.31
C VAL A 170 13.02 2.90 -0.28
N PHE A 171 13.80 2.62 0.77
CA PHE A 171 14.42 1.32 0.96
C PHE A 171 13.37 0.28 1.34
N MET A 172 13.45 -0.89 0.69
CA MET A 172 12.51 -1.98 0.95
C MET A 172 12.64 -2.57 2.36
N ASP A 173 13.82 -2.46 2.98
CA ASP A 173 14.07 -2.91 4.36
C ASP A 173 13.14 -2.23 5.37
N GLY A 174 12.82 -0.94 5.14
CA GLY A 174 11.89 -0.17 5.97
C GLY A 174 10.40 -0.51 5.75
N ILE A 175 10.05 -1.06 4.59
CA ILE A 175 8.65 -1.41 4.26
C ILE A 175 8.28 -2.77 4.87
N VAL A 176 9.22 -3.69 4.99
CA VAL A 176 9.00 -5.05 5.50
C VAL A 176 9.01 -5.11 7.04
N SER A 177 9.52 -4.06 7.70
CA SER A 177 9.71 -4.02 9.16
C SER A 177 8.54 -3.42 9.94
N ASN A 178 7.47 -2.99 9.27
CA ASN A 178 6.23 -2.47 9.82
C ASN A 178 5.05 -3.39 9.45
#